data_94a4a8dd76c1a945cc7515227768cd64
#
_entry.id   94a4a8dd76c1a945cc7515227768cd64
#
_cell.length_a   1.000
_cell.length_b   1.000
_cell.length_c   1.000
_cell.angle_alpha   90.00
_cell.angle_beta   90.00
_cell.angle_gamma   90.00
#
_symmetry.space_group_name_H-M   'P 1'
#
loop_
_entity.id
_entity.type
_entity.pdbx_description
1 polymer ?
#
loop_
_entity_poly.entity_id
_entity_poly.type
_entity_poly.pdbx_seq_one_letter_code
_entity_poly.pdbx_strand_id
1 'polypeptide(L)'
;MNNVEGTETTAKKKPSLKDEVFDWMLEIVTAVVILLLIFTFALRTVDVYGNSMLPTLHHGEKLLLNRFLYTPEYGDIVVLTKPCKGDEPLIKRIIATENQTVDIDFQKGIVYVDGVALEENYILEPTTRSFDVTFPCVVPEGCVFVLGDNRNNSKDSRDSTVGMVDERYILGEVVFRITPFEKMGKIGW
;
A
#
# COMPACT_ATOMS: atom_id res chain seq x y z
N MET A 1 10.81 -66.96 -39.56
CA MET A 1 9.99 -65.81 -39.89
C MET A 1 10.23 -64.74 -38.82
N ASN A 2 11.18 -63.86 -39.09
CA ASN A 2 11.56 -62.80 -38.15
C ASN A 2 11.05 -61.47 -38.72
N ASN A 3 10.03 -60.91 -38.10
CA ASN A 3 9.60 -59.54 -38.38
C ASN A 3 10.48 -58.56 -37.57
N VAL A 4 11.28 -57.80 -38.27
CA VAL A 4 12.01 -56.64 -37.71
C VAL A 4 11.11 -55.42 -37.89
N GLU A 5 10.50 -54.93 -36.79
CA GLU A 5 9.81 -53.65 -36.76
C GLU A 5 10.85 -52.53 -36.82
N GLY A 6 10.83 -51.81 -37.92
CA GLY A 6 11.62 -50.62 -38.13
C GLY A 6 11.06 -49.44 -37.30
N THR A 7 11.77 -49.00 -36.27
CA THR A 7 11.52 -47.74 -35.57
C THR A 7 11.91 -46.57 -36.49
N GLU A 8 10.91 -45.95 -37.12
CA GLU A 8 11.10 -44.65 -37.80
C GLU A 8 11.45 -43.58 -36.79
N THR A 9 12.72 -43.24 -36.69
CA THR A 9 13.21 -42.09 -35.96
C THR A 9 12.90 -40.84 -36.80
N THR A 10 11.80 -40.17 -36.51
CA THR A 10 11.46 -38.84 -37.10
C THR A 10 12.55 -37.84 -36.69
N ALA A 11 13.50 -37.57 -37.56
CA ALA A 11 14.47 -36.51 -37.41
C ALA A 11 13.75 -35.17 -37.35
N LYS A 12 13.76 -34.49 -36.17
CA LYS A 12 13.26 -33.11 -36.04
C LYS A 12 14.04 -32.21 -36.99
N LYS A 13 13.35 -31.67 -37.98
CA LYS A 13 13.89 -30.69 -38.93
C LYS A 13 14.37 -29.46 -38.13
N LYS A 14 15.62 -29.01 -38.28
CA LYS A 14 16.13 -27.81 -37.67
C LYS A 14 15.25 -26.61 -38.08
N PRO A 15 14.84 -25.75 -37.13
CA PRO A 15 14.01 -24.59 -37.44
C PRO A 15 14.74 -23.69 -38.45
N SER A 16 13.98 -23.07 -39.31
CA SER A 16 14.51 -22.03 -40.23
C SER A 16 14.86 -20.77 -39.43
N LEU A 17 15.86 -20.01 -39.89
CA LEU A 17 16.20 -18.70 -39.28
C LEU A 17 14.96 -17.78 -39.15
N LYS A 18 14.00 -17.91 -40.08
CA LYS A 18 12.74 -17.16 -40.03
C LYS A 18 11.85 -17.61 -38.86
N ASP A 19 11.82 -18.90 -38.59
CA ASP A 19 11.01 -19.48 -37.50
C ASP A 19 11.64 -19.08 -36.16
N GLU A 20 12.97 -19.12 -36.05
CA GLU A 20 13.68 -18.67 -34.85
C GLU A 20 13.46 -17.18 -34.57
N VAL A 21 13.55 -16.31 -35.57
CA VAL A 21 13.28 -14.87 -35.41
C VAL A 21 11.83 -14.61 -35.02
N PHE A 22 10.87 -15.36 -35.59
CA PHE A 22 9.46 -15.24 -35.24
C PHE A 22 9.19 -15.64 -33.79
N ASP A 23 9.79 -16.73 -33.32
CA ASP A 23 9.69 -17.19 -31.94
C ASP A 23 10.25 -16.16 -30.96
N TRP A 24 11.43 -15.62 -31.23
CA TRP A 24 12.01 -14.53 -30.44
C TRP A 24 11.14 -13.27 -30.39
N MET A 25 10.55 -12.89 -31.53
CA MET A 25 9.60 -11.77 -31.57
C MET A 25 8.38 -12.04 -30.69
N LEU A 26 7.84 -13.25 -30.75
CA LEU A 26 6.67 -13.62 -29.96
C LEU A 26 6.99 -13.61 -28.47
N GLU A 27 8.15 -14.12 -28.04
CA GLU A 27 8.62 -14.07 -26.65
C GLU A 27 8.75 -12.63 -26.16
N ILE A 28 9.37 -11.73 -26.94
CA ILE A 28 9.51 -10.32 -26.58
C ILE A 28 8.15 -9.65 -26.45
N VAL A 29 7.26 -9.84 -27.42
CA VAL A 29 5.90 -9.28 -27.39
C VAL A 29 5.14 -9.80 -26.16
N THR A 30 5.22 -11.09 -25.88
CA THR A 30 4.56 -11.68 -24.70
C THR A 30 5.11 -11.09 -23.39
N ALA A 31 6.42 -10.95 -23.27
CA ALA A 31 7.06 -10.34 -22.11
C ALA A 31 6.63 -8.87 -21.92
N VAL A 32 6.57 -8.10 -23.00
CA VAL A 32 6.10 -6.70 -22.97
C VAL A 32 4.63 -6.62 -22.56
N VAL A 33 3.77 -7.50 -23.09
CA VAL A 33 2.35 -7.53 -22.71
C VAL A 33 2.18 -7.87 -21.23
N ILE A 34 2.89 -8.88 -20.73
CA ILE A 34 2.87 -9.23 -19.30
C ILE A 34 3.33 -8.06 -18.45
N LEU A 35 4.43 -7.40 -18.83
CA LEU A 35 4.95 -6.24 -18.12
C LEU A 35 3.93 -5.09 -18.07
N LEU A 36 3.30 -4.78 -19.20
CA LEU A 36 2.24 -3.76 -19.28
C LEU A 36 1.03 -4.11 -18.40
N LEU A 37 0.63 -5.38 -18.36
CA LEU A 37 -0.45 -5.83 -17.47
C LEU A 37 -0.07 -5.64 -16.00
N ILE A 38 1.14 -6.02 -15.60
CA ILE A 38 1.64 -5.81 -14.24
C ILE A 38 1.60 -4.31 -13.87
N PHE A 39 2.16 -3.44 -14.71
CA PHE A 39 2.15 -1.99 -14.45
C PHE A 39 0.74 -1.40 -14.43
N THR A 40 -0.18 -1.90 -15.26
CA THR A 40 -1.55 -1.39 -15.32
C THR A 40 -2.39 -1.81 -14.10
N PHE A 41 -2.21 -3.03 -13.60
CA PHE A 41 -3.06 -3.59 -12.55
C PHE A 41 -2.44 -3.58 -11.15
N ALA A 42 -1.11 -3.68 -11.04
CA ALA A 42 -0.42 -3.77 -9.75
C ALA A 42 -0.01 -2.41 -9.18
N LEU A 43 0.32 -1.44 -10.03
CA LEU A 43 0.84 -0.14 -9.62
C LEU A 43 -0.12 0.99 -9.99
N ARG A 44 -0.29 1.92 -9.04
CA ARG A 44 -1.09 3.14 -9.26
C ARG A 44 -0.36 4.34 -8.68
N THR A 45 -0.55 5.50 -9.30
CA THR A 45 -0.01 6.76 -8.75
C THR A 45 -1.12 7.56 -8.06
N VAL A 46 -0.76 8.28 -7.01
CA VAL A 46 -1.62 9.22 -6.30
C VAL A 46 -0.85 10.48 -5.97
N ASP A 47 -1.54 11.61 -5.98
CA ASP A 47 -0.99 12.89 -5.54
C ASP A 47 -1.35 13.13 -4.07
N VAL A 48 -0.42 13.70 -3.30
CA VAL A 48 -0.64 14.04 -1.89
C VAL A 48 -1.36 15.38 -1.79
N TYR A 49 -2.53 15.37 -1.17
CA TYR A 49 -3.29 16.59 -0.86
C TYR A 49 -3.31 16.87 0.65
N GLY A 50 -3.04 18.14 1.00
CA GLY A 50 -3.03 18.60 2.39
C GLY A 50 -1.73 18.29 3.13
N ASN A 51 -1.79 18.48 4.46
CA ASN A 51 -0.61 18.46 5.34
C ASN A 51 -0.73 17.43 6.47
N SER A 52 -1.70 16.53 6.41
CA SER A 52 -1.98 15.57 7.50
C SER A 52 -0.89 14.51 7.69
N MET A 53 -0.01 14.35 6.72
CA MET A 53 1.08 13.38 6.75
C MET A 53 2.48 14.01 6.92
N LEU A 54 2.53 15.32 7.27
CA LEU A 54 3.80 15.95 7.63
C LEU A 54 4.39 15.30 8.90
N PRO A 55 5.71 15.17 9.00
CA PRO A 55 6.77 15.58 8.05
C PRO A 55 7.04 14.53 6.96
N THR A 56 6.39 13.37 7.00
CA THR A 56 6.67 12.23 6.11
C THR A 56 6.32 12.53 4.66
N LEU A 57 5.12 13.09 4.42
CA LEU A 57 4.64 13.44 3.08
C LEU A 57 4.22 14.90 3.02
N HIS A 58 4.53 15.56 1.90
CA HIS A 58 4.21 16.96 1.66
C HIS A 58 3.19 17.11 0.53
N HIS A 59 2.40 18.16 0.61
CA HIS A 59 1.44 18.50 -0.45
C HIS A 59 2.11 18.59 -1.82
N GLY A 60 1.49 18.00 -2.85
CA GLY A 60 1.97 18.00 -4.22
C GLY A 60 2.98 16.89 -4.56
N GLU A 61 3.38 16.06 -3.59
CA GLU A 61 4.19 14.88 -3.87
C GLU A 61 3.37 13.84 -4.65
N LYS A 62 4.04 13.13 -5.56
CA LYS A 62 3.44 12.01 -6.31
C LYS A 62 4.00 10.70 -5.82
N LEU A 63 3.11 9.80 -5.47
CA LEU A 63 3.42 8.51 -4.83
C LEU A 63 3.04 7.35 -5.73
N LEU A 64 3.74 6.24 -5.56
CA LEU A 64 3.44 4.95 -6.18
C LEU A 64 2.81 4.03 -5.13
N LEU A 65 1.68 3.43 -5.50
CA LEU A 65 0.94 2.48 -4.66
C LEU A 65 1.16 1.06 -5.14
N ASN A 66 1.31 0.14 -4.18
CA ASN A 66 1.16 -1.30 -4.38
C ASN A 66 -0.26 -1.72 -3.98
N ARG A 67 -0.95 -2.40 -4.89
CA ARG A 67 -2.31 -2.94 -4.65
C ARG A 67 -2.35 -4.47 -4.68
N PHE A 68 -1.27 -5.09 -5.11
CA PHE A 68 -1.25 -6.52 -5.40
C PHE A 68 -0.94 -7.31 -4.12
N LEU A 69 -1.86 -8.18 -3.70
CA LEU A 69 -1.71 -9.08 -2.55
C LEU A 69 -1.23 -8.35 -1.27
N TYR A 70 -1.77 -7.15 -1.03
CA TYR A 70 -1.41 -6.34 0.12
C TYR A 70 -2.19 -6.79 1.35
N THR A 71 -1.47 -7.03 2.44
CA THR A 71 -2.02 -7.26 3.78
C THR A 71 -1.60 -6.10 4.67
N PRO A 72 -2.54 -5.41 5.35
CA PRO A 72 -2.22 -4.27 6.21
C PRO A 72 -1.33 -4.64 7.40
N GLU A 73 -0.26 -3.87 7.60
CA GLU A 73 0.64 -4.02 8.74
C GLU A 73 0.81 -2.68 9.48
N TYR A 74 1.23 -2.76 10.76
CA TYR A 74 1.59 -1.58 11.54
C TYR A 74 2.67 -0.77 10.83
N GLY A 75 2.45 0.54 10.73
CA GLY A 75 3.39 1.46 10.13
C GLY A 75 3.21 1.75 8.65
N ASP A 76 2.44 0.94 7.95
CA ASP A 76 2.17 1.16 6.53
C ASP A 76 1.46 2.48 6.29
N ILE A 77 1.88 3.18 5.24
CA ILE A 77 1.15 4.35 4.75
C ILE A 77 0.21 3.88 3.66
N VAL A 78 -1.08 4.10 3.87
CA VAL A 78 -2.13 3.61 2.98
C VAL A 78 -2.98 4.74 2.42
N VAL A 79 -3.52 4.51 1.23
CA VAL A 79 -4.52 5.39 0.60
C VAL A 79 -5.90 4.79 0.80
N LEU A 80 -6.80 5.57 1.38
CA LEU A 80 -8.17 5.18 1.70
C LEU A 80 -9.14 5.81 0.71
N THR A 81 -10.05 5.01 0.13
CA THR A 81 -11.07 5.47 -0.82
C THR A 81 -12.35 5.97 -0.16
N LYS A 82 -12.60 5.57 1.09
CA LYS A 82 -13.66 5.99 2.00
C LYS A 82 -13.11 5.83 3.43
N PRO A 83 -13.55 6.52 4.40
CA PRO A 83 -14.92 6.53 4.92
C PRO A 83 -15.55 7.90 5.08
N CYS A 84 -14.90 8.99 4.76
CA CYS A 84 -15.44 10.30 5.02
C CYS A 84 -16.50 10.69 3.98
N LYS A 85 -17.46 11.52 4.40
CA LYS A 85 -18.33 12.27 3.48
C LYS A 85 -17.47 13.28 2.70
N GLY A 86 -16.86 12.82 1.60
CA GLY A 86 -16.01 13.59 0.71
C GLY A 86 -15.48 12.67 -0.37
N ASP A 87 -15.28 13.19 -1.58
CA ASP A 87 -14.87 12.39 -2.74
C ASP A 87 -13.34 12.17 -2.82
N GLU A 88 -12.57 12.79 -1.92
CA GLU A 88 -11.09 12.75 -1.97
C GLU A 88 -10.53 11.59 -1.15
N PRO A 89 -9.58 10.82 -1.73
CA PRO A 89 -8.86 9.78 -1.00
C PRO A 89 -8.05 10.37 0.17
N LEU A 90 -8.02 9.67 1.30
CA LEU A 90 -7.19 10.03 2.44
C LEU A 90 -5.91 9.21 2.45
N ILE A 91 -4.78 9.84 2.78
CA ILE A 91 -3.52 9.15 3.03
C ILE A 91 -3.27 9.17 4.54
N LYS A 92 -3.11 7.99 5.14
CA LYS A 92 -2.90 7.82 6.59
C LYS A 92 -1.92 6.68 6.87
N ARG A 93 -1.41 6.63 8.10
CA ARG A 93 -0.58 5.54 8.60
C ARG A 93 -1.42 4.58 9.41
N ILE A 94 -1.22 3.27 9.19
CA ILE A 94 -1.81 2.22 10.02
C ILE A 94 -1.09 2.18 11.37
N ILE A 95 -1.85 2.31 12.44
CA ILE A 95 -1.37 2.30 13.82
C ILE A 95 -1.70 0.99 14.51
N ALA A 96 -2.85 0.40 14.18
CA ALA A 96 -3.24 -0.89 14.70
C ALA A 96 -4.09 -1.63 13.67
N THR A 97 -3.99 -2.96 13.69
CA THR A 97 -4.77 -3.88 12.87
C THR A 97 -5.86 -4.56 13.73
N GLU A 98 -6.63 -5.44 13.12
CA GLU A 98 -7.73 -6.13 13.79
C GLU A 98 -7.37 -6.76 15.14
N ASN A 99 -8.33 -6.75 16.06
CA ASN A 99 -8.24 -7.29 17.42
C ASN A 99 -7.26 -6.58 18.37
N GLN A 100 -6.50 -5.58 17.90
CA GLN A 100 -5.61 -4.80 18.76
C GLN A 100 -6.40 -3.71 19.52
N THR A 101 -5.93 -3.39 20.71
CA THR A 101 -6.48 -2.31 21.54
C THR A 101 -5.64 -1.06 21.39
N VAL A 102 -6.26 0.04 20.99
CA VAL A 102 -5.62 1.35 20.91
C VAL A 102 -6.03 2.22 22.10
N ASP A 103 -5.06 2.84 22.75
CA ASP A 103 -5.27 3.87 23.76
C ASP A 103 -4.41 5.09 23.48
N ILE A 104 -4.87 6.27 23.90
CA ILE A 104 -4.16 7.54 23.67
C ILE A 104 -4.19 8.40 24.93
N ASP A 105 -3.00 8.64 25.50
CA ASP A 105 -2.83 9.64 26.55
C ASP A 105 -2.64 11.03 25.94
N PHE A 106 -3.73 11.76 25.73
CA PHE A 106 -3.68 13.11 25.11
C PHE A 106 -2.97 14.16 25.96
N GLN A 107 -2.74 13.92 27.24
CA GLN A 107 -1.97 14.84 28.11
C GLN A 107 -0.47 14.67 27.87
N LYS A 108 -0.01 13.44 27.73
CA LYS A 108 1.40 13.13 27.39
C LYS A 108 1.64 13.09 25.89
N GLY A 109 0.59 12.96 25.08
CA GLY A 109 0.68 12.83 23.63
C GLY A 109 1.19 11.48 23.15
N ILE A 110 1.00 10.40 23.94
CA ILE A 110 1.52 9.05 23.69
C ILE A 110 0.38 8.15 23.19
N VAL A 111 0.66 7.41 22.13
CA VAL A 111 -0.23 6.36 21.61
C VAL A 111 0.25 5.00 22.10
N TYR A 112 -0.69 4.18 22.54
CA TYR A 112 -0.46 2.82 22.99
C TYR A 112 -1.22 1.83 22.12
N VAL A 113 -0.58 0.72 21.79
CA VAL A 113 -1.24 -0.44 21.16
C VAL A 113 -0.99 -1.67 22.05
N ASP A 114 -2.06 -2.33 22.44
CA ASP A 114 -2.06 -3.48 23.38
C ASP A 114 -1.31 -3.15 24.69
N GLY A 115 -1.43 -1.90 25.15
CA GLY A 115 -0.78 -1.39 26.37
C GLY A 115 0.70 -1.04 26.22
N VAL A 116 1.29 -1.18 25.03
CA VAL A 116 2.68 -0.82 24.76
C VAL A 116 2.73 0.56 24.10
N ALA A 117 3.52 1.47 24.67
CA ALA A 117 3.74 2.79 24.07
C ALA A 117 4.49 2.68 22.76
N LEU A 118 4.02 3.38 21.73
CA LEU A 118 4.67 3.37 20.42
C LEU A 118 5.88 4.31 20.41
N GLU A 119 6.95 3.89 19.73
CA GLU A 119 8.07 4.75 19.35
C GLU A 119 7.79 5.39 17.99
N GLU A 120 7.47 6.70 18.00
CA GLU A 120 6.91 7.37 16.82
C GLU A 120 7.86 8.46 16.29
N ASN A 121 8.99 8.06 15.73
CA ASN A 121 10.00 8.99 15.19
C ASN A 121 9.54 9.73 13.91
N TYR A 122 8.41 9.34 13.36
CA TYR A 122 7.84 9.87 12.12
C TYR A 122 6.79 10.97 12.33
N ILE A 123 6.35 11.22 13.55
CA ILE A 123 5.33 12.25 13.83
C ILE A 123 5.95 13.65 13.90
N LEU A 124 5.14 14.65 13.52
CA LEU A 124 5.55 16.05 13.59
C LEU A 124 5.61 16.55 15.06
N GLU A 125 4.64 16.11 15.87
CA GLU A 125 4.48 16.50 17.28
C GLU A 125 3.67 15.45 18.05
N PRO A 126 3.76 15.41 19.40
CA PRO A 126 2.97 14.50 20.23
C PRO A 126 1.47 14.60 20.00
N THR A 127 0.73 13.49 20.18
CA THR A 127 -0.71 13.39 19.91
C THR A 127 -1.54 14.02 21.03
N THR A 128 -1.76 15.32 21.00
CA THR A 128 -2.50 16.06 22.04
C THR A 128 -3.96 16.39 21.68
N ARG A 129 -4.30 16.36 20.38
CA ARG A 129 -5.65 16.65 19.92
C ARG A 129 -6.53 15.41 19.97
N SER A 130 -7.57 15.46 20.80
CA SER A 130 -8.67 14.48 20.78
C SER A 130 -9.77 14.90 19.80
N PHE A 131 -10.63 13.92 19.44
CA PHE A 131 -11.89 14.12 18.74
C PHE A 131 -13.00 13.44 19.54
N ASP A 132 -13.98 12.85 18.88
CA ASP A 132 -15.19 12.29 19.49
C ASP A 132 -15.14 10.76 19.75
N VAL A 133 -14.09 10.08 19.32
CA VAL A 133 -13.86 8.65 19.63
C VAL A 133 -13.32 8.53 21.05
N THR A 134 -13.90 7.58 21.80
CA THR A 134 -13.46 7.27 23.17
C THR A 134 -12.39 6.20 23.19
N PHE A 135 -11.41 6.34 24.11
CA PHE A 135 -10.29 5.41 24.31
C PHE A 135 -10.32 4.83 25.73
N PRO A 136 -9.81 3.60 25.94
CA PRO A 136 -9.29 2.69 24.90
C PRO A 136 -10.39 2.15 23.99
N CYS A 137 -10.03 1.76 22.76
CA CYS A 137 -10.93 1.15 21.80
C CYS A 137 -10.27 -0.06 21.13
N VAL A 138 -11.08 -1.05 20.77
CA VAL A 138 -10.61 -2.27 20.08
C VAL A 138 -10.89 -2.14 18.60
N VAL A 139 -9.90 -2.48 17.77
CA VAL A 139 -10.05 -2.52 16.31
C VAL A 139 -10.85 -3.78 15.93
N PRO A 140 -12.01 -3.64 15.25
CA PRO A 140 -12.80 -4.78 14.82
C PRO A 140 -12.08 -5.65 13.79
N GLU A 141 -12.52 -6.91 13.65
CA GLU A 141 -12.06 -7.82 12.61
C GLU A 141 -12.23 -7.21 11.21
N GLY A 142 -11.22 -7.35 10.34
CA GLY A 142 -11.18 -6.79 8.99
C GLY A 142 -11.09 -5.26 8.94
N CYS A 143 -10.71 -4.61 10.05
CA CYS A 143 -10.54 -3.16 10.14
C CYS A 143 -9.12 -2.78 10.57
N VAL A 144 -8.77 -1.53 10.29
CA VAL A 144 -7.53 -0.90 10.76
C VAL A 144 -7.84 0.42 11.47
N PHE A 145 -6.99 0.79 12.42
CA PHE A 145 -6.96 2.11 13.04
C PHE A 145 -5.84 2.93 12.42
N VAL A 146 -6.15 4.10 11.90
CA VAL A 146 -5.21 4.93 11.15
C VAL A 146 -5.07 6.32 11.75
N LEU A 147 -3.85 6.86 11.73
CA LEU A 147 -3.56 8.24 12.12
C LEU A 147 -2.78 8.96 11.02
N GLY A 148 -2.90 10.30 11.00
CA GLY A 148 -1.97 11.13 10.25
C GLY A 148 -0.68 11.36 11.03
N ASP A 149 0.45 11.51 10.35
CA ASP A 149 1.74 11.80 10.99
C ASP A 149 1.78 13.22 11.57
N ASN A 150 1.01 14.15 11.00
CA ASN A 150 0.72 15.46 11.59
C ASN A 150 -0.46 15.33 12.57
N ARG A 151 -0.20 14.80 13.75
CA ARG A 151 -1.16 14.36 14.75
C ARG A 151 -2.24 15.40 15.09
N ASN A 152 -1.85 16.64 15.27
CA ASN A 152 -2.79 17.70 15.68
C ASN A 152 -3.44 18.43 14.50
N ASN A 153 -3.07 18.09 13.26
CA ASN A 153 -3.67 18.62 12.04
C ASN A 153 -4.07 17.50 11.06
N SER A 154 -4.69 16.46 11.59
CA SER A 154 -5.18 15.31 10.80
C SER A 154 -6.59 14.95 11.23
N LYS A 155 -7.42 14.68 10.25
CA LYS A 155 -8.70 14.00 10.41
C LYS A 155 -8.49 12.53 10.11
N ASP A 156 -8.62 11.67 11.14
CA ASP A 156 -8.27 10.26 11.11
C ASP A 156 -9.17 9.43 12.05
N SER A 157 -8.80 8.21 12.43
CA SER A 157 -9.65 7.31 13.20
C SER A 157 -10.08 7.81 14.58
N ARG A 158 -9.51 8.91 15.07
CA ARG A 158 -9.96 9.60 16.29
C ARG A 158 -11.29 10.38 16.09
N ASP A 159 -11.63 10.69 14.84
CA ASP A 159 -12.88 11.33 14.45
C ASP A 159 -13.86 10.26 13.96
N SER A 160 -15.05 10.15 14.57
CA SER A 160 -16.07 9.13 14.25
C SER A 160 -16.51 9.13 12.79
N THR A 161 -16.31 10.22 12.06
CA THR A 161 -16.61 10.29 10.63
C THR A 161 -15.61 9.51 9.77
N VAL A 162 -14.43 9.21 10.29
CA VAL A 162 -13.43 8.28 9.75
C VAL A 162 -13.55 6.93 10.47
N GLY A 163 -13.41 6.95 11.79
CA GLY A 163 -13.53 5.77 12.67
C GLY A 163 -12.56 4.65 12.31
N MET A 164 -12.97 3.42 12.61
CA MET A 164 -12.27 2.22 12.17
C MET A 164 -12.49 2.01 10.68
N VAL A 165 -11.41 1.80 9.95
CA VAL A 165 -11.45 1.70 8.48
C VAL A 165 -11.46 0.25 8.08
N ASP A 166 -12.50 -0.19 7.40
CA ASP A 166 -12.56 -1.53 6.80
C ASP A 166 -11.47 -1.65 5.71
N GLU A 167 -10.71 -2.73 5.73
CA GLU A 167 -9.58 -3.00 4.83
C GLU A 167 -9.96 -2.94 3.35
N ARG A 168 -11.23 -3.22 3.02
CA ARG A 168 -11.77 -3.12 1.66
C ARG A 168 -11.73 -1.69 1.10
N TYR A 169 -11.62 -0.68 1.96
CA TYR A 169 -11.45 0.71 1.55
C TYR A 169 -9.99 1.12 1.36
N ILE A 170 -9.03 0.24 1.64
CA ILE A 170 -7.62 0.48 1.35
C ILE A 170 -7.39 0.33 -0.15
N LEU A 171 -7.04 1.42 -0.81
CA LEU A 171 -6.72 1.42 -2.24
C LEU A 171 -5.37 0.74 -2.52
N GLY A 172 -4.45 0.84 -1.59
CA GLY A 172 -3.11 0.25 -1.64
C GLY A 172 -2.16 0.91 -0.65
N GLU A 173 -1.00 0.27 -0.48
CA GLU A 173 0.13 0.75 0.29
C GLU A 173 0.99 1.71 -0.52
N VAL A 174 1.46 2.78 0.09
CA VAL A 174 2.42 3.72 -0.50
C VAL A 174 3.83 3.14 -0.38
N VAL A 175 4.42 2.74 -1.49
CA VAL A 175 5.73 2.07 -1.49
C VAL A 175 6.87 2.98 -1.93
N PHE A 176 6.58 4.02 -2.73
CA PHE A 176 7.63 4.83 -3.33
C PHE A 176 7.16 6.26 -3.60
N ARG A 177 8.05 7.25 -3.38
CA ARG A 177 7.86 8.65 -3.78
C ARG A 177 8.49 8.87 -5.15
N ILE A 178 7.69 9.33 -6.12
CA ILE A 178 8.14 9.62 -7.48
C ILE A 178 8.63 11.05 -7.58
N THR A 179 7.88 12.00 -7.02
CA THR A 179 8.23 13.43 -7.03
C THR A 179 8.12 14.03 -5.65
N PRO A 180 8.95 15.09 -5.34
CA PRO A 180 9.98 15.68 -6.19
C PRO A 180 11.18 14.75 -6.39
N PHE A 181 11.91 14.92 -7.49
CA PHE A 181 13.03 14.04 -7.84
C PHE A 181 14.16 14.05 -6.79
N GLU A 182 14.35 15.18 -6.09
CA GLU A 182 15.35 15.32 -5.02
C GLU A 182 15.06 14.43 -3.80
N LYS A 183 13.78 14.06 -3.63
CA LYS A 183 13.31 13.19 -2.53
C LYS A 183 12.79 11.85 -3.04
N MET A 184 13.08 11.50 -4.30
CA MET A 184 12.65 10.25 -4.90
C MET A 184 13.25 9.06 -4.16
N GLY A 185 12.40 8.10 -3.78
CA GLY A 185 12.86 6.92 -3.06
C GLY A 185 11.75 6.14 -2.39
N LYS A 186 12.15 5.01 -1.79
CA LYS A 186 11.26 4.20 -0.97
C LYS A 186 10.80 5.02 0.24
N ILE A 187 9.53 4.97 0.54
CA ILE A 187 8.95 5.53 1.76
C ILE A 187 8.94 4.39 2.77
N GLY A 188 9.68 4.57 3.83
CA GLY A 188 9.83 3.59 4.91
C GLY A 188 10.31 4.28 6.18
N TRP A 189 10.36 3.53 7.22
CA TRP A 189 10.82 3.86 8.57
C TRP A 189 12.22 4.45 8.60
#